data_a29589877cb559ae2524cf7c5f2d3d31
#
_entry.id   a29589877cb559ae2524cf7c5f2d3d31
#
_cell.length_a   1.000
_cell.length_b   1.000
_cell.length_c   1.000
_cell.angle_alpha   90.00
_cell.angle_beta   90.00
_cell.angle_gamma   90.00
#
_symmetry.space_group_name_H-M   'P 1'
#
loop_
_entity.id
_entity.type
_entity.pdbx_description
1 polymer ?
#
loop_
_entity_poly.entity_id
_entity_poly.type
_entity_poly.pdbx_seq_one_letter_code
_entity_poly.pdbx_strand_id
1 'polypeptide(L)'
;MASRQEEKERRRRERQEAEQAAAKSASRKRTLQIGGAVVLVTAVIVVIGIVALAGGGGSSSADTSNLAADATAAGCTFKSFKSEGRNHTTGKVTYKTNPPTSGNHNPTPAQDGLYAPGNEPNPENFVHSLEHGRIEFEYKKGTPQAQVAQLQKLAEEPLNGSAGYHVLMFQNNTNMPSQFALAAWTKLLTCDQLTPKSLAVMRTFRKAFTDKGPEFIP
;
A
#
# COMPACT_ATOMS: atom_id res chain seq x y z
N MET A 1 -14.84 13.70 -57.35
CA MET A 1 -13.83 14.08 -56.34
C MET A 1 -14.52 14.06 -54.98
N ALA A 2 -14.15 13.15 -54.08
CA ALA A 2 -14.70 13.12 -52.73
C ALA A 2 -14.41 14.44 -52.02
N SER A 3 -15.39 14.98 -51.30
CA SER A 3 -15.19 16.24 -50.59
C SER A 3 -14.22 16.07 -49.42
N ARG A 4 -13.54 17.14 -49.01
CA ARG A 4 -12.63 17.11 -47.82
C ARG A 4 -13.38 16.61 -46.57
N GLN A 5 -14.65 16.70 -46.49
CA GLN A 5 -15.48 16.21 -45.40
C GLN A 5 -15.62 14.70 -45.44
N GLU A 6 -15.89 14.11 -46.63
CA GLU A 6 -15.95 12.65 -46.79
C GLU A 6 -14.64 11.95 -46.48
N GLU A 7 -13.50 12.57 -46.83
CA GLU A 7 -12.18 12.04 -46.49
C GLU A 7 -11.90 12.08 -44.97
N LYS A 8 -12.32 13.15 -44.27
CA LYS A 8 -12.23 13.25 -42.82
C LYS A 8 -13.10 12.22 -42.10
N GLU A 9 -14.31 11.98 -42.60
CA GLU A 9 -15.22 10.98 -42.02
C GLU A 9 -14.70 9.56 -42.24
N ARG A 10 -14.13 9.28 -43.41
CA ARG A 10 -13.52 7.99 -43.71
C ARG A 10 -12.34 7.73 -42.76
N ARG A 11 -11.41 8.69 -42.57
CA ARG A 11 -10.30 8.59 -41.66
C ARG A 11 -10.73 8.43 -40.19
N ARG A 12 -11.86 9.05 -39.80
CA ARG A 12 -12.44 8.84 -38.46
C ARG A 12 -12.97 7.43 -38.26
N ARG A 13 -13.68 6.88 -39.24
CA ARG A 13 -14.20 5.51 -39.20
C ARG A 13 -13.06 4.49 -39.17
N GLU A 14 -12.06 4.66 -40.02
CA GLU A 14 -10.86 3.79 -40.02
C GLU A 14 -10.15 3.78 -38.67
N ARG A 15 -10.01 4.94 -37.99
CA ARG A 15 -9.44 5.00 -36.65
C ARG A 15 -10.30 4.30 -35.61
N GLN A 16 -11.60 4.51 -35.63
CA GLN A 16 -12.53 3.85 -34.69
C GLN A 16 -12.54 2.32 -34.87
N GLU A 17 -12.50 1.85 -36.12
CA GLU A 17 -12.41 0.42 -36.42
C GLU A 17 -11.06 -0.18 -35.94
N ALA A 18 -9.97 0.54 -36.12
CA ALA A 18 -8.65 0.13 -35.65
C ALA A 18 -8.60 0.08 -34.09
N GLU A 19 -9.15 1.07 -33.41
CA GLU A 19 -9.26 1.08 -31.94
C GLU A 19 -10.13 -0.07 -31.42
N GLN A 20 -11.27 -0.34 -32.05
CA GLN A 20 -12.12 -1.46 -31.67
C GLN A 20 -11.46 -2.82 -31.94
N ALA A 21 -10.73 -2.95 -33.04
CA ALA A 21 -9.98 -4.17 -33.35
C ALA A 21 -8.84 -4.39 -32.35
N ALA A 22 -8.12 -3.33 -31.96
CA ALA A 22 -7.08 -3.38 -30.94
C ALA A 22 -7.64 -3.76 -29.56
N ALA A 23 -8.79 -3.18 -29.16
CA ALA A 23 -9.45 -3.53 -27.91
C ALA A 23 -9.94 -4.99 -27.88
N LYS A 24 -10.50 -5.51 -28.98
CA LYS A 24 -10.91 -6.93 -29.10
C LYS A 24 -9.71 -7.89 -29.08
N SER A 25 -8.60 -7.52 -29.69
CA SER A 25 -7.37 -8.33 -29.65
C SER A 25 -6.73 -8.37 -28.27
N ALA A 26 -6.74 -7.26 -27.53
CA ALA A 26 -6.25 -7.18 -26.17
C ALA A 26 -7.10 -8.02 -25.20
N SER A 27 -8.43 -7.99 -25.35
CA SER A 27 -9.32 -8.82 -24.52
C SER A 27 -9.13 -10.33 -24.80
N ARG A 28 -8.98 -10.74 -26.07
CA ARG A 28 -8.69 -12.16 -26.42
C ARG A 28 -7.35 -12.64 -25.86
N LYS A 29 -6.30 -11.82 -25.88
CA LYS A 29 -5.01 -12.17 -25.28
C LYS A 29 -5.11 -12.33 -23.76
N ARG A 30 -5.87 -11.46 -23.06
CA ARG A 30 -6.16 -11.59 -21.62
C ARG A 30 -6.93 -12.89 -21.31
N THR A 31 -7.96 -13.23 -22.11
CA THR A 31 -8.75 -14.44 -21.87
C THR A 31 -7.93 -15.71 -22.09
N LEU A 32 -7.01 -15.73 -23.07
CA LEU A 32 -6.11 -16.87 -23.32
C LEU A 32 -5.03 -17.01 -22.23
N GLN A 33 -4.53 -15.90 -21.67
CA GLN A 33 -3.58 -15.93 -20.55
C GLN A 33 -4.22 -16.39 -19.23
N ILE A 34 -5.50 -16.04 -18.99
CA ILE A 34 -6.26 -16.50 -17.82
C ILE A 34 -6.70 -17.96 -17.97
N GLY A 35 -7.13 -18.39 -19.18
CA GLY A 35 -7.55 -19.77 -19.45
C GLY A 35 -6.41 -20.78 -19.36
N GLY A 36 -5.18 -20.41 -19.75
CA GLY A 36 -4.00 -21.30 -19.66
C GLY A 36 -3.48 -21.47 -18.24
N ALA A 37 -3.70 -20.50 -17.33
CA ALA A 37 -3.28 -20.58 -15.93
C ALA A 37 -4.25 -21.42 -15.07
N VAL A 38 -5.52 -21.53 -15.45
CA VAL A 38 -6.54 -22.25 -14.66
C VAL A 38 -6.37 -23.77 -14.74
N VAL A 39 -5.84 -24.31 -15.86
CA VAL A 39 -5.67 -25.76 -16.03
C VAL A 39 -4.48 -26.33 -15.25
N LEU A 40 -3.47 -25.52 -14.92
CA LEU A 40 -2.31 -25.97 -14.13
C LEU A 40 -2.50 -25.81 -12.61
N VAL A 41 -3.47 -25.03 -12.15
CA VAL A 41 -3.73 -24.77 -10.72
C VAL A 41 -4.66 -25.83 -10.10
N THR A 42 -5.48 -26.53 -10.89
CA THR A 42 -6.42 -27.53 -10.36
C THR A 42 -5.76 -28.82 -9.86
N ALA A 43 -4.51 -29.10 -10.23
CA ALA A 43 -3.79 -30.31 -9.75
C ALA A 43 -3.07 -30.10 -8.40
N VAL A 44 -2.88 -28.85 -7.93
CA VAL A 44 -2.18 -28.54 -6.66
C VAL A 44 -3.15 -28.24 -5.51
N ILE A 45 -4.42 -27.95 -5.80
CA ILE A 45 -5.42 -27.53 -4.80
C ILE A 45 -6.01 -28.70 -4.00
N VAL A 46 -5.86 -29.94 -4.43
CA VAL A 46 -6.44 -31.10 -3.71
C VAL A 46 -5.68 -31.45 -2.41
N VAL A 47 -4.47 -30.96 -2.20
CA VAL A 47 -3.67 -31.27 -0.99
C VAL A 47 -3.76 -30.18 0.09
N ILE A 48 -4.23 -28.96 -0.23
CA ILE A 48 -4.33 -27.85 0.75
C ILE A 48 -5.78 -27.58 1.21
N GLY A 49 -6.75 -28.34 0.68
CA GLY A 49 -8.20 -28.10 0.84
C GLY A 49 -8.83 -28.51 2.19
N ILE A 50 -8.10 -28.89 3.22
CA ILE A 50 -8.71 -29.37 4.49
C ILE A 50 -8.56 -28.40 5.67
N VAL A 51 -7.87 -27.24 5.49
CA VAL A 51 -7.71 -26.27 6.60
C VAL A 51 -8.51 -24.96 6.41
N ALA A 52 -9.22 -24.77 5.30
CA ALA A 52 -9.84 -23.47 4.96
C ALA A 52 -11.39 -23.46 5.01
N LEU A 53 -12.05 -24.40 5.69
CA LEU A 53 -13.52 -24.44 5.80
C LEU A 53 -14.04 -23.99 7.18
N ALA A 54 -13.40 -23.03 7.83
CA ALA A 54 -13.96 -22.35 8.98
C ALA A 54 -13.53 -20.88 9.01
N GLY A 55 -14.21 -20.04 8.25
CA GLY A 55 -13.92 -18.60 8.24
C GLY A 55 -14.92 -17.82 7.42
N GLY A 56 -16.13 -17.62 7.96
CA GLY A 56 -17.15 -16.74 7.39
C GLY A 56 -16.62 -15.31 7.28
N GLY A 57 -17.02 -14.62 6.21
CA GLY A 57 -16.73 -13.20 5.98
C GLY A 57 -17.37 -12.32 7.06
N GLY A 58 -16.59 -11.98 8.06
CA GLY A 58 -16.85 -10.93 9.02
C GLY A 58 -15.68 -9.96 8.94
N SER A 59 -15.96 -8.66 8.97
CA SER A 59 -14.97 -7.61 9.23
C SER A 59 -14.40 -7.81 10.64
N SER A 60 -13.53 -8.81 10.81
CA SER A 60 -12.85 -9.02 12.07
C SER A 60 -11.77 -7.95 12.20
N SER A 61 -11.93 -7.05 13.16
CA SER A 61 -10.83 -6.23 13.67
C SER A 61 -9.64 -7.15 13.86
N ALA A 62 -8.49 -6.83 13.23
CA ALA A 62 -7.30 -7.64 13.42
C ALA A 62 -6.98 -7.67 14.91
N ASP A 63 -6.85 -8.85 15.47
CA ASP A 63 -6.50 -9.01 16.87
C ASP A 63 -5.06 -8.50 17.07
N THR A 64 -4.92 -7.41 17.81
CA THR A 64 -3.64 -6.78 18.12
C THR A 64 -3.08 -7.21 19.48
N SER A 65 -3.79 -8.06 20.22
CA SER A 65 -3.38 -8.50 21.56
C SER A 65 -1.97 -9.13 21.57
N ASN A 66 -1.60 -9.81 20.50
CA ASN A 66 -0.33 -10.49 20.34
C ASN A 66 0.66 -9.76 19.40
N LEU A 67 0.28 -8.62 18.81
CA LEU A 67 1.10 -7.97 17.78
C LEU A 67 2.54 -7.69 18.21
N ALA A 68 2.75 -7.29 19.46
CA ALA A 68 4.11 -7.04 19.98
C ALA A 68 4.94 -8.33 20.09
N ALA A 69 4.31 -9.43 20.54
CA ALA A 69 4.98 -10.74 20.63
C ALA A 69 5.27 -11.29 19.23
N ASP A 70 4.32 -11.20 18.32
CA ASP A 70 4.46 -11.64 16.93
C ASP A 70 5.55 -10.83 16.20
N ALA A 71 5.61 -9.51 16.43
CA ALA A 71 6.66 -8.65 15.90
C ALA A 71 8.04 -9.13 16.39
N THR A 72 8.20 -9.36 17.69
CA THR A 72 9.45 -9.86 18.28
C THR A 72 9.83 -11.21 17.67
N ALA A 73 8.89 -12.15 17.55
CA ALA A 73 9.12 -13.47 16.95
C ALA A 73 9.47 -13.41 15.45
N ALA A 74 9.13 -12.30 14.79
CA ALA A 74 9.45 -12.02 13.38
C ALA A 74 10.75 -11.22 13.19
N GLY A 75 11.48 -10.88 14.26
CA GLY A 75 12.66 -10.01 14.21
C GLY A 75 12.30 -8.53 13.96
N CYS A 76 11.10 -8.14 14.35
CA CYS A 76 10.58 -6.78 14.26
C CYS A 76 10.35 -6.18 15.65
N THR A 77 10.11 -4.89 15.72
CA THR A 77 9.74 -4.19 16.95
C THR A 77 8.45 -3.40 16.72
N PHE A 78 7.43 -3.67 17.53
CA PHE A 78 6.21 -2.87 17.57
C PHE A 78 6.19 -1.96 18.78
N LYS A 79 5.87 -0.68 18.58
CA LYS A 79 5.75 0.31 19.66
C LYS A 79 4.48 1.16 19.49
N SER A 80 3.90 1.52 20.62
CA SER A 80 2.84 2.53 20.71
C SER A 80 3.38 3.75 21.46
N PHE A 81 2.99 4.94 21.02
CA PHE A 81 3.44 6.20 21.58
C PHE A 81 2.25 7.05 22.05
N LYS A 82 2.49 8.01 22.91
CA LYS A 82 1.54 9.10 23.13
C LYS A 82 1.59 10.05 21.94
N SER A 83 0.45 10.63 21.57
CA SER A 83 0.43 11.68 20.55
C SER A 83 1.29 12.86 20.96
N GLU A 84 2.07 13.39 20.01
CA GLU A 84 2.93 14.58 20.16
C GLU A 84 2.18 15.89 19.85
N GLY A 85 0.88 15.80 19.61
CA GLY A 85 0.03 16.92 19.19
C GLY A 85 -0.67 16.61 17.87
N ARG A 86 -1.53 17.53 17.41
CA ARG A 86 -2.28 17.40 16.14
C ARG A 86 -2.72 18.75 15.58
N ASN A 87 -1.98 19.83 15.90
CA ASN A 87 -2.32 21.15 15.38
C ASN A 87 -1.69 21.35 14.00
N HIS A 88 -2.42 22.00 13.12
CA HIS A 88 -1.89 22.40 11.81
C HIS A 88 -0.84 23.50 11.96
N THR A 89 0.25 23.37 11.19
CA THR A 89 1.33 24.37 11.08
C THR A 89 1.96 24.32 9.70
N THR A 90 2.42 25.45 9.20
CA THR A 90 3.20 25.54 7.96
C THR A 90 4.72 25.51 8.21
N GLY A 91 5.12 25.54 9.49
CA GLY A 91 6.52 25.48 9.89
C GLY A 91 7.06 24.06 9.97
N LYS A 92 8.39 23.94 10.04
CA LYS A 92 9.06 22.66 10.28
C LYS A 92 8.78 22.16 11.70
N VAL A 93 8.58 20.85 11.81
CA VAL A 93 8.31 20.18 13.09
C VAL A 93 9.45 19.20 13.40
N THR A 94 9.88 19.19 14.66
CA THR A 94 10.80 18.18 15.16
C THR A 94 10.00 17.11 15.88
N TYR A 95 9.98 15.90 15.32
CA TYR A 95 9.28 14.76 15.86
C TYR A 95 10.18 13.93 16.79
N LYS A 96 9.58 13.32 17.82
CA LYS A 96 10.31 12.49 18.79
C LYS A 96 10.46 11.04 18.34
N THR A 97 9.61 10.59 17.44
CA THR A 97 9.68 9.26 16.83
C THR A 97 10.34 9.33 15.44
N ASN A 98 11.04 8.27 15.05
CA ASN A 98 11.63 8.15 13.72
C ASN A 98 11.41 6.74 13.15
N PRO A 99 10.56 6.59 12.12
CA PRO A 99 9.73 7.62 11.48
C PRO A 99 8.76 8.34 12.43
N PRO A 100 8.33 9.56 12.08
CA PRO A 100 7.26 10.26 12.79
C PRO A 100 5.95 9.45 12.82
N THR A 101 5.25 9.48 13.95
CA THR A 101 3.97 8.75 14.08
C THR A 101 2.80 9.64 14.50
N SER A 102 3.07 10.87 14.90
CA SER A 102 2.09 11.87 15.30
C SER A 102 2.79 13.22 15.52
N GLY A 103 2.05 14.25 15.74
CA GLY A 103 2.58 15.59 16.05
C GLY A 103 1.88 16.67 15.25
N ASN A 104 2.31 17.93 15.48
CA ASN A 104 1.85 19.03 14.64
C ASN A 104 2.30 18.79 13.20
N HIS A 105 1.48 19.19 12.23
CA HIS A 105 1.69 18.83 10.85
C HIS A 105 1.12 19.88 9.89
N ASN A 106 1.43 19.75 8.60
CA ASN A 106 0.95 20.65 7.56
C ASN A 106 -0.57 20.48 7.36
N PRO A 107 -1.35 21.56 7.12
CA PRO A 107 -2.78 21.44 6.84
C PRO A 107 -3.10 20.67 5.54
N THR A 108 -2.11 20.43 4.68
CA THR A 108 -2.29 19.63 3.44
C THR A 108 -1.69 18.24 3.65
N PRO A 109 -2.49 17.16 3.65
CA PRO A 109 -1.96 15.79 3.74
C PRO A 109 -1.20 15.40 2.47
N ALA A 110 -0.31 14.43 2.60
CA ALA A 110 0.26 13.74 1.46
C ALA A 110 -0.81 12.85 0.80
N GLN A 111 -0.76 12.73 -0.52
CA GLN A 111 -1.69 11.88 -1.26
C GLN A 111 -1.36 10.40 -1.07
N ASP A 112 -2.39 9.55 -1.07
CA ASP A 112 -2.19 8.10 -1.11
C ASP A 112 -1.43 7.69 -2.37
N GLY A 113 -0.52 6.71 -2.25
CA GLY A 113 0.21 6.18 -3.40
C GLY A 113 1.64 5.75 -3.12
N LEU A 114 2.31 5.35 -4.20
CA LEU A 114 3.70 4.92 -4.19
C LEU A 114 4.57 6.04 -4.76
N TYR A 115 5.51 6.50 -3.97
CA TYR A 115 6.39 7.60 -4.33
C TYR A 115 7.74 7.08 -4.82
N ALA A 116 8.18 7.55 -5.99
CA ALA A 116 9.51 7.26 -6.49
C ALA A 116 10.58 7.95 -5.61
N PRO A 117 11.78 7.35 -5.46
CA PRO A 117 12.89 8.00 -4.77
C PRO A 117 13.17 9.41 -5.31
N GLY A 118 13.26 10.37 -4.40
CA GLY A 118 13.41 11.79 -4.71
C GLY A 118 12.09 12.58 -4.78
N ASN A 119 10.94 11.90 -4.68
CA ASN A 119 9.61 12.54 -4.65
C ASN A 119 8.88 12.26 -3.34
N GLU A 120 9.59 11.89 -2.29
CA GLU A 120 9.02 11.58 -0.99
C GLU A 120 8.27 12.80 -0.43
N PRO A 121 7.11 12.62 0.22
CA PRO A 121 6.39 13.73 0.84
C PRO A 121 7.18 14.29 2.03
N ASN A 122 6.99 15.56 2.35
CA ASN A 122 7.57 16.13 3.56
C ASN A 122 6.99 15.47 4.81
N PRO A 123 7.77 15.34 5.89
CA PRO A 123 7.29 14.76 7.14
C PRO A 123 6.00 15.38 7.66
N GLU A 124 5.87 16.69 7.59
CA GLU A 124 4.68 17.38 8.04
C GLU A 124 3.43 17.05 7.22
N ASN A 125 3.58 16.67 5.93
CA ASN A 125 2.46 16.28 5.07
C ASN A 125 2.04 14.83 5.33
N PHE A 126 3.01 13.89 5.45
CA PHE A 126 2.64 12.49 5.68
C PHE A 126 2.14 12.24 7.11
N VAL A 127 2.61 12.97 8.12
CA VAL A 127 2.02 12.91 9.48
C VAL A 127 0.55 13.31 9.48
N HIS A 128 0.13 14.27 8.63
CA HIS A 128 -1.30 14.58 8.44
C HIS A 128 -2.06 13.36 7.87
N SER A 129 -1.46 12.67 6.90
CA SER A 129 -2.08 11.45 6.34
C SER A 129 -2.26 10.36 7.40
N LEU A 130 -1.31 10.22 8.35
CA LEU A 130 -1.48 9.31 9.49
C LEU A 130 -2.65 9.73 10.38
N GLU A 131 -2.90 11.02 10.58
CA GLU A 131 -4.07 11.52 11.32
C GLU A 131 -5.38 11.07 10.67
N HIS A 132 -5.41 11.00 9.33
CA HIS A 132 -6.54 10.47 8.56
C HIS A 132 -6.59 8.94 8.51
N GLY A 133 -5.74 8.24 9.25
CA GLY A 133 -5.74 6.78 9.33
C GLY A 133 -5.05 6.07 8.16
N ARG A 134 -4.22 6.77 7.39
CA ARG A 134 -3.36 6.15 6.37
C ARG A 134 -2.23 5.36 7.05
N ILE A 135 -1.69 4.40 6.32
CA ILE A 135 -0.52 3.62 6.73
C ILE A 135 0.65 3.97 5.82
N GLU A 136 1.76 4.34 6.43
CA GLU A 136 3.02 4.52 5.71
C GLU A 136 3.81 3.24 5.69
N PHE A 137 4.37 2.95 4.52
CA PHE A 137 5.33 1.90 4.27
C PHE A 137 6.64 2.57 3.87
N GLU A 138 7.62 2.48 4.73
CA GLU A 138 8.89 3.13 4.51
C GLU A 138 10.03 2.13 4.40
N TYR A 139 10.97 2.40 3.50
CA TYR A 139 12.19 1.63 3.34
C TYR A 139 13.41 2.55 3.34
N LYS A 140 14.51 2.06 3.89
CA LYS A 140 15.76 2.82 4.01
C LYS A 140 16.39 3.06 2.65
N LYS A 141 17.08 4.20 2.47
CA LYS A 141 17.88 4.48 1.27
C LYS A 141 18.91 3.37 1.03
N GLY A 142 19.01 2.90 -0.20
CA GLY A 142 19.91 1.80 -0.57
C GLY A 142 19.33 0.39 -0.38
N THR A 143 18.06 0.26 0.00
CA THR A 143 17.36 -1.03 0.01
C THR A 143 17.40 -1.66 -1.38
N PRO A 144 17.79 -2.96 -1.50
CA PRO A 144 17.77 -3.65 -2.78
C PRO A 144 16.40 -3.61 -3.44
N GLN A 145 16.36 -3.36 -4.76
CA GLN A 145 15.12 -3.21 -5.52
C GLN A 145 14.17 -4.42 -5.38
N ALA A 146 14.71 -5.62 -5.24
CA ALA A 146 13.90 -6.83 -5.01
C ALA A 146 13.12 -6.76 -3.69
N GLN A 147 13.70 -6.20 -2.64
CA GLN A 147 13.04 -6.01 -1.34
C GLN A 147 12.02 -4.86 -1.41
N VAL A 148 12.35 -3.76 -2.10
CA VAL A 148 11.38 -2.67 -2.36
C VAL A 148 10.16 -3.22 -3.09
N ALA A 149 10.35 -4.02 -4.14
CA ALA A 149 9.26 -4.65 -4.88
C ALA A 149 8.43 -5.63 -4.02
N GLN A 150 9.06 -6.31 -3.06
CA GLN A 150 8.37 -7.19 -2.12
C GLN A 150 7.51 -6.39 -1.13
N LEU A 151 8.03 -5.27 -0.60
CA LEU A 151 7.28 -4.36 0.26
C LEU A 151 6.13 -3.71 -0.50
N GLN A 152 6.36 -3.31 -1.76
CA GLN A 152 5.34 -2.75 -2.64
C GLN A 152 4.17 -3.71 -2.84
N LYS A 153 4.44 -5.00 -3.13
CA LYS A 153 3.38 -6.01 -3.26
C LYS A 153 2.50 -6.08 -2.02
N LEU A 154 3.09 -5.96 -0.83
CA LEU A 154 2.34 -5.92 0.43
C LEU A 154 1.51 -4.64 0.56
N ALA A 155 2.08 -3.48 0.20
CA ALA A 155 1.40 -2.20 0.23
C ALA A 155 0.18 -2.17 -0.71
N GLU A 156 0.29 -2.81 -1.88
CA GLU A 156 -0.75 -2.91 -2.91
C GLU A 156 -1.75 -4.06 -2.67
N GLU A 157 -1.58 -4.90 -1.64
CA GLU A 157 -2.58 -5.93 -1.33
C GLU A 157 -3.96 -5.29 -1.13
N PRO A 158 -5.04 -5.89 -1.66
CA PRO A 158 -6.38 -5.33 -1.48
C PRO A 158 -6.78 -5.24 -0.01
N LEU A 159 -7.33 -4.10 0.38
CA LEU A 159 -8.00 -3.87 1.65
C LEU A 159 -9.25 -3.02 1.38
N ASN A 160 -10.36 -3.29 2.06
CA ASN A 160 -11.63 -2.61 1.84
C ASN A 160 -12.06 -2.54 0.36
N GLY A 161 -11.72 -3.57 -0.44
CA GLY A 161 -12.11 -3.68 -1.85
C GLY A 161 -11.19 -2.95 -2.84
N SER A 162 -10.15 -2.24 -2.38
CA SER A 162 -9.22 -1.48 -3.23
C SER A 162 -7.77 -1.88 -3.01
N ALA A 163 -7.00 -1.99 -4.08
CA ALA A 163 -5.55 -2.17 -3.99
C ALA A 163 -4.89 -0.88 -3.49
N GLY A 164 -3.91 -1.01 -2.59
CA GLY A 164 -3.21 0.15 -2.03
C GLY A 164 -4.09 1.08 -1.19
N TYR A 165 -5.23 0.59 -0.69
CA TYR A 165 -6.19 1.38 0.08
C TYR A 165 -5.53 2.06 1.28
N HIS A 166 -5.60 3.39 1.31
CA HIS A 166 -5.07 4.28 2.35
C HIS A 166 -3.60 3.99 2.72
N VAL A 167 -2.76 3.86 1.69
CA VAL A 167 -1.32 3.58 1.83
C VAL A 167 -0.50 4.68 1.19
N LEU A 168 0.54 5.11 1.90
CA LEU A 168 1.68 5.83 1.34
C LEU A 168 2.90 4.90 1.39
N MET A 169 3.64 4.78 0.30
CA MET A 169 4.91 4.07 0.31
C MET A 169 6.01 4.92 -0.30
N PHE A 170 7.11 5.09 0.41
CA PHE A 170 8.24 5.93 -0.03
C PHE A 170 9.56 5.50 0.59
N GLN A 171 10.66 5.98 -0.01
CA GLN A 171 11.97 5.89 0.59
C GLN A 171 12.04 6.83 1.80
N ASN A 172 12.44 6.33 2.97
CA ASN A 172 12.52 7.16 4.17
C ASN A 172 13.44 8.37 3.97
N ASN A 173 12.95 9.55 4.33
CA ASN A 173 13.65 10.83 4.28
C ASN A 173 13.94 11.43 5.67
N THR A 174 13.69 10.68 6.74
CA THR A 174 13.93 11.09 8.14
C THR A 174 15.14 10.40 8.77
N ASN A 175 15.92 9.67 7.96
CA ASN A 175 17.09 8.92 8.40
C ASN A 175 16.77 7.90 9.50
N MET A 176 15.72 7.09 9.31
CA MET A 176 15.32 6.05 10.25
C MET A 176 16.43 5.00 10.48
N PRO A 177 16.55 4.44 11.69
CA PRO A 177 17.58 3.46 12.00
C PRO A 177 17.31 2.09 11.37
N SER A 178 16.04 1.66 11.29
CA SER A 178 15.62 0.35 10.77
C SER A 178 15.60 0.30 9.24
N GLN A 179 15.63 -0.91 8.69
CA GLN A 179 15.61 -1.13 7.24
C GLN A 179 14.20 -0.87 6.63
N PHE A 180 13.16 -1.26 7.37
CA PHE A 180 11.76 -1.10 6.98
C PHE A 180 10.96 -0.59 8.16
N ALA A 181 9.96 0.23 7.89
CA ALA A 181 9.01 0.69 8.89
C ALA A 181 7.60 0.77 8.31
N LEU A 182 6.61 0.47 9.15
CA LEU A 182 5.22 0.83 8.95
C LEU A 182 4.82 1.78 10.07
N ALA A 183 4.27 2.94 9.69
CA ALA A 183 3.74 3.91 10.65
C ALA A 183 2.22 4.04 10.47
N ALA A 184 1.54 4.22 11.60
CA ALA A 184 0.17 4.67 11.73
C ALA A 184 0.11 5.69 12.87
N TRP A 185 -0.98 6.39 13.04
CA TRP A 185 -1.08 7.38 14.11
C TRP A 185 -0.73 6.78 15.49
N THR A 186 0.34 7.28 16.09
CA THR A 186 0.92 6.80 17.36
C THR A 186 1.42 5.34 17.38
N LYS A 187 1.55 4.69 16.24
CA LYS A 187 2.00 3.29 16.15
C LYS A 187 3.16 3.18 15.17
N LEU A 188 4.14 2.36 15.53
CA LEU A 188 5.31 2.10 14.70
C LEU A 188 5.69 0.63 14.77
N LEU A 189 5.82 0.02 13.60
CA LEU A 189 6.42 -1.30 13.41
C LEU A 189 7.70 -1.13 12.61
N THR A 190 8.82 -1.62 13.15
CA THR A 190 10.12 -1.58 12.44
C THR A 190 10.67 -2.98 12.29
N CYS A 191 11.29 -3.26 11.13
CA CYS A 191 11.92 -4.55 10.83
C CYS A 191 13.24 -4.30 10.09
N ASP A 192 14.25 -5.14 10.35
CA ASP A 192 15.51 -5.06 9.62
C ASP A 192 15.56 -5.98 8.40
N GLN A 193 14.64 -6.93 8.30
CA GLN A 193 14.56 -7.89 7.18
C GLN A 193 13.13 -8.17 6.78
N LEU A 194 12.92 -8.41 5.46
CA LEU A 194 11.68 -8.95 4.93
C LEU A 194 11.76 -10.47 4.88
N THR A 195 11.06 -11.11 5.80
CA THR A 195 10.85 -12.54 5.88
C THR A 195 9.36 -12.87 5.77
N PRO A 196 8.95 -14.11 5.51
CA PRO A 196 7.53 -14.46 5.55
C PRO A 196 6.84 -14.07 6.87
N LYS A 197 7.55 -14.16 8.00
CA LYS A 197 7.03 -13.76 9.32
C LYS A 197 6.88 -12.25 9.44
N SER A 198 7.89 -11.46 9.06
CA SER A 198 7.80 -10.00 9.14
C SER A 198 6.72 -9.44 8.19
N LEU A 199 6.58 -10.01 6.99
CA LEU A 199 5.49 -9.65 6.08
C LEU A 199 4.10 -10.00 6.66
N ALA A 200 3.95 -11.12 7.37
CA ALA A 200 2.70 -11.46 8.05
C ALA A 200 2.35 -10.45 9.14
N VAL A 201 3.33 -10.05 9.96
CA VAL A 201 3.16 -9.03 11.01
C VAL A 201 2.83 -7.66 10.40
N MET A 202 3.48 -7.28 9.30
CA MET A 202 3.17 -6.04 8.57
C MET A 202 1.73 -6.04 8.05
N ARG A 203 1.20 -7.17 7.55
CA ARG A 203 -0.22 -7.30 7.16
C ARG A 203 -1.15 -7.11 8.35
N THR A 204 -0.83 -7.71 9.48
CA THR A 204 -1.61 -7.55 10.72
C THR A 204 -1.62 -6.08 11.15
N PHE A 205 -0.46 -5.42 11.17
CA PHE A 205 -0.35 -3.99 11.46
C PHE A 205 -1.23 -3.15 10.53
N ARG A 206 -1.09 -3.33 9.21
CA ARG A 206 -1.90 -2.61 8.23
C ARG A 206 -3.40 -2.80 8.47
N LYS A 207 -3.87 -4.03 8.62
CA LYS A 207 -5.30 -4.32 8.87
C LYS A 207 -5.81 -3.72 10.19
N ALA A 208 -4.96 -3.71 11.22
CA ALA A 208 -5.32 -3.23 12.53
C ALA A 208 -5.47 -1.71 12.60
N PHE A 209 -4.63 -0.98 11.89
CA PHE A 209 -4.49 0.46 12.07
C PHE A 209 -4.95 1.30 10.87
N THR A 210 -5.25 0.72 9.71
CA THR A 210 -5.91 1.46 8.61
C THR A 210 -7.26 2.00 9.12
N ASP A 211 -7.53 3.28 8.81
CA ASP A 211 -8.74 4.01 9.23
C ASP A 211 -8.88 4.17 10.77
N LYS A 212 -7.76 4.09 11.50
CA LYS A 212 -7.71 4.27 12.96
C LYS A 212 -7.00 5.55 13.39
N GLY A 213 -6.89 6.51 12.50
CA GLY A 213 -6.47 7.86 12.84
C GLY A 213 -7.50 8.58 13.72
N PRO A 214 -7.11 9.66 14.43
CA PRO A 214 -8.04 10.43 15.25
C PRO A 214 -9.01 11.30 14.42
N GLU A 215 -8.77 11.45 13.12
CA GLU A 215 -9.65 12.11 12.18
C GLU A 215 -10.01 11.15 11.04
N PHE A 216 -11.29 10.80 10.96
CA PHE A 216 -11.75 9.90 9.90
C PHE A 216 -12.09 10.71 8.64
N ILE A 217 -11.22 10.62 7.64
CA ILE A 217 -11.42 11.16 6.30
C ILE A 217 -11.40 9.97 5.33
N PRO A 218 -12.55 9.63 4.71
CA PRO A 218 -12.65 8.50 3.77
C PRO A 218 -11.86 8.73 2.48
#